data_1ff5b109ae1119063e7b0fbb21427d70
#
_entry.id   1ff5b109ae1119063e7b0fbb21427d70
#
_cell.length_a   1.000
_cell.length_b   1.000
_cell.length_c   1.000
_cell.angle_alpha   90.00
_cell.angle_beta   90.00
_cell.angle_gamma   90.00
#
_symmetry.space_group_name_H-M   'P 1'
#
loop_
_entity.id
_entity.type
_entity.pdbx_description
1 polymer ?
#
loop_
_entity_poly.entity_id
_entity_poly.type
_entity_poly.pdbx_seq_one_letter_code
_entity_poly.pdbx_strand_id
1 'polypeptide(L)'
;PVDVSKYAMIYGGAQKNVGPAGVAFFIVRKDLLGKVSRYIPTMLDLRTHIDGLSMYNTPPVFPIFVMNETLKWLKGLGGVEVMYKMNKEKAEILYAEIDRNPLFKGTAAKEDRSLMNVCFVMAEGYENLQDEFFAFAKERGMTGIKGHRSVGGFRASIYNACPKESVEALVACMQEFEQLHK
;
A
#
# COMPACT_ATOMS: atom_id res chain seq x y z
N PRO A 1 -8.95 3.63 9.07
CA PRO A 1 -10.10 4.55 8.92
C PRO A 1 -9.65 6.00 8.89
N VAL A 2 -10.29 6.82 8.04
CA VAL A 2 -10.03 8.25 7.90
C VAL A 2 -11.32 9.00 8.14
N ASP A 3 -11.27 10.01 9.02
CA ASP A 3 -12.40 10.93 9.22
C ASP A 3 -12.41 11.97 8.09
N VAL A 4 -13.24 11.72 7.07
CA VAL A 4 -13.33 12.57 5.88
C VAL A 4 -13.81 13.99 6.18
N SER A 5 -14.49 14.23 7.31
CA SER A 5 -14.99 15.54 7.70
C SER A 5 -13.89 16.56 7.99
N LYS A 6 -12.69 16.08 8.31
CA LYS A 6 -11.51 16.90 8.60
C LYS A 6 -10.83 17.50 7.37
N TYR A 7 -11.24 17.08 6.17
CA TYR A 7 -10.56 17.46 4.93
C TYR A 7 -11.48 18.26 4.00
N ALA A 8 -10.90 19.25 3.34
CA ALA A 8 -11.55 20.00 2.27
C ALA A 8 -11.74 19.14 1.02
N MET A 9 -10.72 18.34 0.71
CA MET A 9 -10.70 17.39 -0.40
C MET A 9 -9.76 16.23 -0.08
N ILE A 10 -10.17 15.04 -0.48
CA ILE A 10 -9.34 13.83 -0.51
C ILE A 10 -9.31 13.35 -1.96
N TYR A 11 -8.15 13.00 -2.46
CA TYR A 11 -8.00 12.42 -3.79
C TYR A 11 -7.05 11.23 -3.76
N GLY A 12 -7.20 10.33 -4.72
CA GLY A 12 -6.32 9.16 -4.82
C GLY A 12 -6.47 8.44 -6.14
N GLY A 13 -5.45 7.67 -6.49
CA GLY A 13 -5.52 6.71 -7.58
C GLY A 13 -5.97 5.33 -7.06
N ALA A 14 -6.73 4.61 -7.86
CA ALA A 14 -7.23 3.30 -7.48
C ALA A 14 -6.16 2.21 -7.50
N GLN A 15 -5.08 2.40 -8.29
CA GLN A 15 -4.03 1.41 -8.49
C GLN A 15 -3.40 0.97 -7.17
N LYS A 16 -3.64 -0.20 -6.73
CA LYS A 16 -3.17 -0.99 -5.58
C LYS A 16 -4.36 -1.57 -4.79
N ASN A 17 -4.71 -0.99 -3.63
CA ASN A 17 -5.75 -1.55 -2.74
C ASN A 17 -7.18 -1.43 -3.27
N VAL A 18 -7.45 -0.51 -4.17
CA VAL A 18 -8.81 -0.24 -4.65
C VAL A 18 -9.07 -0.86 -6.02
N GLY A 19 -8.05 -0.99 -6.87
CA GLY A 19 -8.21 -1.54 -8.20
C GLY A 19 -6.97 -1.35 -9.09
N PRO A 20 -7.10 -1.51 -10.41
CA PRO A 20 -6.03 -1.29 -11.37
C PRO A 20 -5.75 0.19 -11.62
N ALA A 21 -4.67 0.49 -12.32
CA ALA A 21 -4.37 1.83 -12.80
C ALA A 21 -5.44 2.32 -13.80
N GLY A 22 -5.62 3.63 -13.90
CA GLY A 22 -6.51 4.29 -14.86
C GLY A 22 -7.69 5.02 -14.23
N VAL A 23 -7.91 4.91 -12.90
CA VAL A 23 -8.95 5.64 -12.17
C VAL A 23 -8.32 6.47 -11.07
N ALA A 24 -8.72 7.74 -11.01
CA ALA A 24 -8.56 8.60 -9.85
C ALA A 24 -9.95 8.93 -9.27
N PHE A 25 -10.03 9.07 -7.96
CA PHE A 25 -11.26 9.49 -7.29
C PHE A 25 -11.02 10.75 -6.46
N PHE A 26 -12.09 11.51 -6.29
CA PHE A 26 -12.11 12.72 -5.48
C PHE A 26 -13.30 12.68 -4.51
N ILE A 27 -13.05 13.02 -3.26
CA ILE A 27 -14.08 13.31 -2.25
C ILE A 27 -13.89 14.77 -1.90
N VAL A 28 -14.90 15.60 -2.15
CA VAL A 28 -14.78 17.06 -2.00
C VAL A 28 -15.99 17.62 -1.24
N ARG A 29 -15.74 18.60 -0.39
CA ARG A 29 -16.80 19.38 0.27
C ARG A 29 -17.54 20.24 -0.74
N LYS A 30 -18.86 20.09 -0.81
CA LYS A 30 -19.70 20.79 -1.79
C LYS A 30 -19.66 22.32 -1.64
N ASP A 31 -19.50 22.80 -0.41
CA ASP A 31 -19.46 24.24 -0.11
C ASP A 31 -18.19 24.95 -0.65
N LEU A 32 -17.20 24.22 -1.11
CA LEU A 32 -15.99 24.75 -1.72
C LEU A 32 -16.08 24.89 -3.24
N LEU A 33 -17.08 24.28 -3.87
CA LEU A 33 -17.24 24.31 -5.32
C LEU A 33 -17.65 25.71 -5.81
N GLY A 34 -17.04 26.13 -6.91
CA GLY A 34 -17.38 27.40 -7.56
C GLY A 34 -16.89 28.67 -6.85
N LYS A 35 -16.08 28.57 -5.80
CA LYS A 35 -15.59 29.73 -5.03
C LYS A 35 -14.28 30.31 -5.53
N VAL A 36 -13.76 29.83 -6.66
CA VAL A 36 -12.54 30.34 -7.27
C VAL A 36 -12.89 31.46 -8.22
N SER A 37 -12.28 32.64 -8.04
CA SER A 37 -12.55 33.85 -8.86
C SER A 37 -11.81 33.89 -10.20
N ARG A 38 -10.72 33.13 -10.35
CA ARG A 38 -9.95 33.05 -11.60
C ARG A 38 -10.64 32.11 -12.60
N TYR A 39 -10.31 32.29 -13.87
CA TYR A 39 -10.71 31.35 -14.91
C TYR A 39 -10.18 29.93 -14.62
N ILE A 40 -11.04 28.95 -14.72
CA ILE A 40 -10.71 27.54 -14.60
C ILE A 40 -11.11 26.86 -15.93
N PRO A 41 -10.17 26.16 -16.62
CA PRO A 41 -10.52 25.35 -17.77
C PRO A 41 -11.58 24.30 -17.39
N THR A 42 -12.51 24.01 -18.29
CA THR A 42 -13.67 23.11 -18.04
C THR A 42 -13.27 21.79 -17.38
N MET A 43 -12.22 21.13 -17.87
CA MET A 43 -11.78 19.82 -17.32
C MET A 43 -11.13 19.91 -15.94
N LEU A 44 -10.74 21.09 -15.48
CA LEU A 44 -10.19 21.32 -14.13
C LEU A 44 -11.23 21.83 -13.13
N ASP A 45 -12.46 22.09 -13.59
CA ASP A 45 -13.57 22.45 -12.70
C ASP A 45 -14.30 21.16 -12.24
N LEU A 46 -14.22 20.87 -10.95
CA LEU A 46 -14.87 19.67 -10.39
C LEU A 46 -16.38 19.65 -10.59
N ARG A 47 -17.04 20.82 -10.74
CA ARG A 47 -18.48 20.89 -11.05
C ARG A 47 -18.81 20.20 -12.37
N THR A 48 -17.97 20.36 -13.40
CA THR A 48 -18.12 19.67 -14.69
C THR A 48 -18.24 18.17 -14.53
N HIS A 49 -17.41 17.59 -13.70
CA HIS A 49 -17.41 16.13 -13.44
C HIS A 49 -18.58 15.72 -12.55
N ILE A 50 -18.95 16.52 -11.57
CA ILE A 50 -20.07 16.25 -10.66
C ILE A 50 -21.39 16.28 -11.43
N ASP A 51 -21.62 17.34 -12.22
CA ASP A 51 -22.83 17.52 -13.02
C ASP A 51 -22.95 16.44 -14.11
N GLY A 52 -21.83 16.01 -14.66
CA GLY A 52 -21.73 14.87 -15.58
C GLY A 52 -21.74 13.50 -14.92
N LEU A 53 -21.99 13.39 -13.62
CA LEU A 53 -21.98 12.11 -12.86
C LEU A 53 -20.70 11.30 -13.09
N SER A 54 -19.57 11.95 -13.15
CA SER A 54 -18.24 11.40 -13.48
C SER A 54 -18.11 10.86 -14.91
N MET A 55 -19.05 11.13 -15.79
CA MET A 55 -19.10 10.66 -17.19
C MET A 55 -19.11 11.82 -18.20
N TYR A 56 -18.55 12.97 -17.84
CA TYR A 56 -18.44 14.12 -18.76
C TYR A 56 -17.68 13.76 -20.05
N ASN A 57 -16.67 12.90 -19.95
CA ASN A 57 -16.00 12.24 -21.06
C ASN A 57 -16.09 10.72 -20.88
N THR A 58 -15.75 9.95 -21.92
CA THR A 58 -15.76 8.49 -21.86
C THR A 58 -14.92 7.97 -20.68
N PRO A 59 -15.53 7.25 -19.73
CA PRO A 59 -14.81 6.77 -18.54
C PRO A 59 -13.98 5.52 -18.85
N PRO A 60 -12.95 5.23 -18.06
CA PRO A 60 -12.18 3.99 -18.15
C PRO A 60 -12.99 2.82 -17.59
N VAL A 61 -13.89 2.24 -18.40
CA VAL A 61 -14.92 1.28 -17.98
C VAL A 61 -14.33 0.08 -17.24
N PHE A 62 -13.30 -0.56 -17.80
CA PHE A 62 -12.71 -1.77 -17.21
C PHE A 62 -12.10 -1.50 -15.82
N PRO A 63 -11.25 -0.48 -15.61
CA PRO A 63 -10.76 -0.16 -14.27
C PRO A 63 -11.86 0.16 -13.27
N ILE A 64 -12.94 0.85 -13.69
CA ILE A 64 -14.08 1.14 -12.80
C ILE A 64 -14.83 -0.14 -12.43
N PHE A 65 -15.02 -1.05 -13.39
CA PHE A 65 -15.63 -2.35 -13.11
C PHE A 65 -14.83 -3.15 -12.08
N VAL A 66 -13.51 -3.28 -12.27
CA VAL A 66 -12.65 -4.01 -11.32
C VAL A 66 -12.63 -3.32 -9.95
N MET A 67 -12.58 -1.99 -9.92
CA MET A 67 -12.70 -1.22 -8.67
C MET A 67 -13.99 -1.55 -7.93
N ASN A 68 -15.12 -1.62 -8.63
CA ASN A 68 -16.41 -1.97 -8.04
C ASN A 68 -16.40 -3.39 -7.44
N GLU A 69 -15.83 -4.37 -8.16
CA GLU A 69 -15.72 -5.74 -7.64
C GLU A 69 -14.78 -5.83 -6.40
N THR A 70 -13.69 -5.09 -6.41
CA THR A 70 -12.78 -4.98 -5.24
C THR A 70 -13.50 -4.38 -4.03
N LEU A 71 -14.31 -3.35 -4.23
CA LEU A 71 -15.08 -2.72 -3.15
C LEU A 71 -16.21 -3.63 -2.63
N LYS A 72 -16.85 -4.41 -3.50
CA LYS A 72 -17.83 -5.44 -3.09
C LYS A 72 -17.17 -6.53 -2.25
N TRP A 73 -16.00 -7.02 -2.67
CA TRP A 73 -15.18 -7.97 -1.91
C TRP A 73 -14.83 -7.41 -0.53
N LEU A 74 -14.30 -6.19 -0.46
CA LEU A 74 -13.96 -5.52 0.80
C LEU A 74 -15.18 -5.40 1.73
N LYS A 75 -16.33 -5.00 1.16
CA LYS A 75 -17.59 -4.90 1.92
C LYS A 75 -18.04 -6.27 2.43
N GLY A 76 -17.89 -7.32 1.62
CA GLY A 76 -18.23 -8.70 1.99
C GLY A 76 -17.38 -9.26 3.13
N LEU A 77 -16.14 -8.80 3.26
CA LEU A 77 -15.24 -9.16 4.38
C LEU A 77 -15.61 -8.46 5.70
N GLY A 78 -16.51 -7.49 5.68
CA GLY A 78 -16.87 -6.68 6.86
C GLY A 78 -16.36 -5.24 6.81
N GLY A 79 -15.85 -4.80 5.65
CA GLY A 79 -15.47 -3.41 5.38
C GLY A 79 -14.10 -3.00 5.92
N VAL A 80 -13.93 -1.69 6.03
CA VAL A 80 -12.63 -1.07 6.34
C VAL A 80 -12.09 -1.47 7.71
N GLU A 81 -12.95 -1.60 8.71
CA GLU A 81 -12.54 -1.94 10.09
C GLU A 81 -11.93 -3.35 10.17
N VAL A 82 -12.55 -4.32 9.49
CA VAL A 82 -12.04 -5.69 9.45
C VAL A 82 -10.73 -5.73 8.67
N MET A 83 -10.68 -5.09 7.50
CA MET A 83 -9.47 -5.01 6.70
C MET A 83 -8.32 -4.33 7.44
N TYR A 84 -8.60 -3.28 8.20
CA TYR A 84 -7.59 -2.61 9.03
C TYR A 84 -6.97 -3.57 10.07
N LYS A 85 -7.82 -4.37 10.75
CA LYS A 85 -7.33 -5.37 11.71
C LYS A 85 -6.45 -6.43 11.05
N MET A 86 -6.87 -6.94 9.89
CA MET A 86 -6.09 -7.92 9.11
C MET A 86 -4.74 -7.34 8.67
N ASN A 87 -4.72 -6.10 8.19
CA ASN A 87 -3.48 -5.44 7.76
C ASN A 87 -2.55 -5.14 8.94
N LYS A 88 -3.12 -4.74 10.07
CA LYS A 88 -2.35 -4.52 11.30
C LYS A 88 -1.68 -5.80 11.77
N GLU A 89 -2.41 -6.92 11.82
CA GLU A 89 -1.87 -8.23 12.19
C GLU A 89 -0.70 -8.65 11.28
N LYS A 90 -0.87 -8.53 9.96
CA LYS A 90 0.20 -8.82 8.99
C LYS A 90 1.45 -7.98 9.22
N ALA A 91 1.27 -6.68 9.43
CA ALA A 91 2.38 -5.76 9.65
C ALA A 91 3.09 -6.05 10.98
N GLU A 92 2.34 -6.32 12.05
CA GLU A 92 2.89 -6.65 13.37
C GLU A 92 3.76 -7.91 13.34
N ILE A 93 3.33 -8.96 12.64
CA ILE A 93 4.10 -10.20 12.48
C ILE A 93 5.45 -9.90 11.81
N LEU A 94 5.46 -9.15 10.72
CA LEU A 94 6.70 -8.86 10.00
C LEU A 94 7.61 -7.89 10.75
N TYR A 95 7.05 -6.84 11.35
CA TYR A 95 7.85 -5.90 12.15
C TYR A 95 8.42 -6.53 13.41
N ALA A 96 7.70 -7.46 14.05
CA ALA A 96 8.21 -8.21 15.19
C ALA A 96 9.46 -9.02 14.79
N GLU A 97 9.45 -9.65 13.63
CA GLU A 97 10.61 -10.38 13.12
C GLU A 97 11.77 -9.43 12.78
N ILE A 98 11.52 -8.32 12.09
CA ILE A 98 12.56 -7.33 11.77
C ILE A 98 13.22 -6.77 13.04
N ASP A 99 12.43 -6.51 14.08
CA ASP A 99 12.95 -5.96 15.34
C ASP A 99 13.70 -7.00 16.20
N ARG A 100 13.39 -8.29 16.04
CA ARG A 100 14.02 -9.41 16.74
C ARG A 100 15.32 -9.89 16.06
N ASN A 101 15.31 -9.93 14.75
CA ASN A 101 16.35 -10.58 13.95
C ASN A 101 17.58 -9.67 13.81
N PRO A 102 18.78 -10.11 14.28
CA PRO A 102 19.96 -9.26 14.29
C PRO A 102 20.48 -8.90 12.89
N LEU A 103 20.09 -9.64 11.85
CA LEU A 103 20.53 -9.39 10.48
C LEU A 103 19.78 -8.24 9.80
N PHE A 104 18.63 -7.82 10.33
CA PHE A 104 17.74 -6.86 9.69
C PHE A 104 17.46 -5.64 10.57
N LYS A 105 17.14 -4.52 9.92
CA LYS A 105 16.79 -3.25 10.57
C LYS A 105 15.66 -2.56 9.83
N GLY A 106 14.61 -2.15 10.56
CA GLY A 106 13.56 -1.30 10.01
C GLY A 106 14.05 0.10 9.68
N THR A 107 13.56 0.70 8.60
CA THR A 107 14.00 2.03 8.14
C THR A 107 13.14 3.17 8.68
N ALA A 108 11.92 2.88 9.17
CA ALA A 108 11.01 3.87 9.72
C ALA A 108 10.98 3.82 11.26
N ALA A 109 10.80 4.97 11.91
CA ALA A 109 10.50 5.04 13.33
C ALA A 109 9.23 4.22 13.63
N LYS A 110 9.15 3.65 14.84
CA LYS A 110 8.06 2.70 15.16
C LYS A 110 6.66 3.31 15.01
N GLU A 111 6.52 4.57 15.40
CA GLU A 111 5.29 5.35 15.32
C GLU A 111 4.86 5.69 13.88
N ASP A 112 5.80 5.70 12.93
CA ASP A 112 5.57 6.06 11.52
C ASP A 112 5.55 4.85 10.59
N ARG A 113 5.53 3.64 11.13
CA ARG A 113 5.54 2.39 10.34
C ARG A 113 4.29 2.21 9.51
N SER A 114 4.48 1.97 8.22
CA SER A 114 3.38 1.65 7.28
C SER A 114 2.84 0.24 7.52
N LEU A 115 1.51 0.08 7.49
CA LEU A 115 0.86 -1.23 7.48
C LEU A 115 0.83 -1.90 6.09
N MET A 116 1.26 -1.16 5.03
CA MET A 116 1.14 -1.59 3.63
C MET A 116 2.48 -1.87 2.96
N ASN A 117 3.50 -1.07 3.28
CA ASN A 117 4.85 -1.20 2.73
C ASN A 117 5.84 -1.27 3.89
N VAL A 118 6.22 -2.47 4.24
CA VAL A 118 7.22 -2.70 5.27
C VAL A 118 8.60 -2.60 4.63
N CYS A 119 9.34 -1.54 4.97
CA CYS A 119 10.69 -1.29 4.46
C CYS A 119 11.73 -1.64 5.53
N PHE A 120 12.77 -2.35 5.11
CA PHE A 120 13.87 -2.76 5.99
C PHE A 120 15.17 -2.91 5.17
N VAL A 121 16.28 -2.98 5.88
CA VAL A 121 17.62 -3.15 5.31
C VAL A 121 18.37 -4.23 6.09
N MET A 122 19.53 -4.64 5.60
CA MET A 122 20.46 -5.39 6.43
C MET A 122 20.92 -4.51 7.60
N ALA A 123 21.12 -5.10 8.76
CA ALA A 123 21.68 -4.40 9.91
C ALA A 123 23.17 -4.06 9.69
N GLU A 124 23.70 -3.14 10.50
CA GLU A 124 25.11 -2.74 10.45
C GLU A 124 26.03 -3.95 10.64
N GLY A 125 27.00 -4.09 9.76
CA GLY A 125 27.93 -5.22 9.71
C GLY A 125 27.47 -6.41 8.88
N TYR A 126 26.23 -6.43 8.38
CA TYR A 126 25.66 -7.50 7.57
C TYR A 126 25.29 -7.05 6.14
N GLU A 127 25.67 -5.84 5.73
CA GLU A 127 25.27 -5.25 4.44
C GLU A 127 25.69 -6.08 3.24
N ASN A 128 26.81 -6.81 3.38
CA ASN A 128 27.33 -7.72 2.36
C ASN A 128 26.41 -8.93 2.08
N LEU A 129 25.49 -9.27 2.99
CA LEU A 129 24.54 -10.38 2.83
C LEU A 129 23.29 -9.99 2.03
N GLN A 130 23.14 -8.74 1.60
CA GLN A 130 21.92 -8.26 0.94
C GLN A 130 21.60 -9.05 -0.35
N ASP A 131 22.59 -9.24 -1.21
CA ASP A 131 22.40 -9.94 -2.48
C ASP A 131 22.18 -11.43 -2.28
N GLU A 132 22.80 -12.01 -1.25
CA GLU A 132 22.60 -13.40 -0.85
C GLU A 132 21.16 -13.61 -0.34
N PHE A 133 20.64 -12.71 0.51
CA PHE A 133 19.26 -12.79 0.96
C PHE A 133 18.25 -12.62 -0.19
N PHE A 134 18.54 -11.77 -1.18
CA PHE A 134 17.71 -11.70 -2.39
C PHE A 134 17.64 -13.02 -3.14
N ALA A 135 18.77 -13.69 -3.33
CA ALA A 135 18.84 -14.99 -4.00
C ALA A 135 18.08 -16.05 -3.17
N PHE A 136 18.34 -16.10 -1.88
CA PHE A 136 17.73 -17.03 -0.95
C PHE A 136 16.19 -16.92 -0.89
N ALA A 137 15.66 -15.70 -0.83
CA ALA A 137 14.23 -15.43 -0.86
C ALA A 137 13.62 -15.79 -2.22
N LYS A 138 14.31 -15.49 -3.32
CA LYS A 138 13.85 -15.81 -4.68
C LYS A 138 13.72 -17.32 -4.90
N GLU A 139 14.65 -18.12 -4.42
CA GLU A 139 14.58 -19.59 -4.47
C GLU A 139 13.35 -20.15 -3.74
N ARG A 140 12.86 -19.42 -2.74
CA ARG A 140 11.63 -19.74 -1.99
C ARG A 140 10.37 -19.13 -2.58
N GLY A 141 10.44 -18.65 -3.83
CA GLY A 141 9.30 -18.07 -4.54
C GLY A 141 8.96 -16.63 -4.17
N MET A 142 9.78 -15.97 -3.36
CA MET A 142 9.54 -14.58 -2.94
C MET A 142 10.13 -13.60 -3.94
N THR A 143 9.30 -13.17 -4.88
CA THR A 143 9.68 -12.17 -5.88
C THR A 143 9.21 -10.78 -5.47
N GLY A 144 9.94 -9.73 -5.88
CA GLY A 144 9.50 -8.35 -5.68
C GLY A 144 9.76 -7.77 -4.30
N ILE A 145 10.60 -8.39 -3.46
CA ILE A 145 10.98 -7.85 -2.14
C ILE A 145 12.08 -6.77 -2.21
N LYS A 146 12.62 -6.49 -3.41
CA LYS A 146 13.63 -5.44 -3.59
C LYS A 146 13.03 -4.06 -3.27
N GLY A 147 13.75 -3.27 -2.48
CA GLY A 147 13.35 -1.92 -2.10
C GLY A 147 13.28 -0.95 -3.28
N HIS A 148 12.75 0.24 -3.01
CA HIS A 148 12.69 1.28 -4.04
C HIS A 148 14.11 1.71 -4.44
N ARG A 149 14.35 1.92 -5.74
CA ARG A 149 15.67 2.26 -6.30
C ARG A 149 16.35 3.48 -5.64
N SER A 150 15.58 4.39 -5.06
CA SER A 150 16.11 5.58 -4.37
C SER A 150 16.48 5.34 -2.91
N VAL A 151 16.00 4.25 -2.30
CA VAL A 151 16.19 3.94 -0.87
C VAL A 151 17.05 2.69 -0.69
N GLY A 152 16.97 1.75 -1.63
CA GLY A 152 17.64 0.45 -1.53
C GLY A 152 16.94 -0.52 -0.57
N GLY A 153 17.68 -1.51 -0.08
CA GLY A 153 17.20 -2.51 0.86
C GLY A 153 16.02 -3.33 0.37
N PHE A 154 15.12 -3.65 1.27
CA PHE A 154 13.97 -4.52 1.05
C PHE A 154 12.65 -3.77 1.27
N ARG A 155 11.61 -4.20 0.58
CA ARG A 155 10.26 -3.72 0.74
C ARG A 155 9.25 -4.86 0.55
N ALA A 156 8.58 -5.25 1.59
CA ALA A 156 7.43 -6.14 1.51
C ALA A 156 6.15 -5.32 1.30
N SER A 157 5.53 -5.48 0.13
CA SER A 157 4.26 -4.81 -0.22
C SER A 157 3.10 -5.74 0.17
N ILE A 158 2.62 -5.62 1.41
CA ILE A 158 1.62 -6.48 2.04
C ILE A 158 0.21 -5.88 1.97
N TYR A 159 -0.20 -5.46 0.77
CA TYR A 159 -1.50 -4.83 0.54
C TYR A 159 -2.70 -5.69 0.98
N ASN A 160 -3.91 -5.14 0.90
CA ASN A 160 -5.14 -5.76 1.39
C ASN A 160 -5.30 -7.23 0.97
N ALA A 161 -5.06 -7.55 -0.30
CA ALA A 161 -5.24 -8.89 -0.85
C ALA A 161 -4.04 -9.83 -0.62
N CYS A 162 -2.94 -9.35 -0.01
CA CYS A 162 -1.81 -10.21 0.34
C CYS A 162 -2.23 -11.14 1.49
N PRO A 163 -2.17 -12.46 1.31
CA PRO A 163 -2.51 -13.41 2.38
C PRO A 163 -1.56 -13.30 3.56
N LYS A 164 -2.04 -13.58 4.77
CA LYS A 164 -1.22 -13.61 5.99
C LYS A 164 -0.10 -14.65 5.87
N GLU A 165 -0.41 -15.79 5.28
CA GLU A 165 0.52 -16.89 5.04
C GLU A 165 1.73 -16.46 4.19
N SER A 166 1.57 -15.52 3.28
CA SER A 166 2.69 -14.96 2.50
C SER A 166 3.64 -14.13 3.38
N VAL A 167 3.10 -13.45 4.39
CA VAL A 167 3.91 -12.71 5.37
C VAL A 167 4.62 -13.66 6.31
N GLU A 168 3.93 -14.68 6.78
CA GLU A 168 4.50 -15.75 7.63
C GLU A 168 5.62 -16.51 6.91
N ALA A 169 5.45 -16.78 5.61
CA ALA A 169 6.49 -17.39 4.79
C ALA A 169 7.75 -16.52 4.68
N LEU A 170 7.58 -15.19 4.54
CA LEU A 170 8.72 -14.26 4.55
C LEU A 170 9.44 -14.28 5.92
N VAL A 171 8.68 -14.27 7.00
CA VAL A 171 9.23 -14.37 8.36
C VAL A 171 10.02 -15.66 8.55
N ALA A 172 9.48 -16.80 8.14
CA ALA A 172 10.17 -18.09 8.19
C ALA A 172 11.47 -18.06 7.35
N CYS A 173 11.44 -17.47 6.17
CA CYS A 173 12.62 -17.27 5.32
C CYS A 173 13.70 -16.42 6.02
N MET A 174 13.31 -15.34 6.70
CA MET A 174 14.24 -14.49 7.46
C MET A 174 14.87 -15.24 8.62
N GLN A 175 14.08 -16.04 9.33
CA GLN A 175 14.57 -16.89 10.45
C GLN A 175 15.51 -17.98 9.99
N GLU A 176 15.21 -18.65 8.89
CA GLU A 176 16.09 -19.66 8.30
C GLU A 176 17.41 -19.03 7.85
N PHE A 177 17.36 -17.87 7.20
CA PHE A 177 18.56 -17.12 6.78
C PHE A 177 19.42 -16.71 7.98
N GLU A 178 18.80 -16.27 9.07
CA GLU A 178 19.50 -15.97 10.32
C GLU A 178 20.29 -17.18 10.85
N GLN A 179 19.67 -18.37 10.81
CA GLN A 179 20.33 -19.59 11.32
C GLN A 179 21.58 -19.98 10.52
N LEU A 180 21.62 -19.66 9.22
CA LEU A 180 22.75 -19.91 8.35
C LEU A 180 23.92 -18.94 8.57
N HIS A 181 23.68 -17.81 9.24
CA HIS A 181 24.64 -16.71 9.42
C HIS A 181 24.92 -16.35 10.89
N LYS A 182 24.59 -17.27 11.80
CA LYS A 182 24.95 -17.18 13.23
C LYS A 182 26.37 -17.59 13.52
#